data_99a15e5fd93ae347481e6c5000887b5c
#
_entry.id   99a15e5fd93ae347481e6c5000887b5c
#
_cell.length_a   1.000
_cell.length_b   1.000
_cell.length_c   1.000
_cell.angle_alpha   90.00
_cell.angle_beta   90.00
_cell.angle_gamma   90.00
#
_symmetry.space_group_name_H-M   'P 1'
#
loop_
_entity.id
_entity.type
_entity.pdbx_description
1 polymer ?
#
loop_
_entity_poly.entity_id
_entity_poly.type
_entity_poly.pdbx_seq_one_letter_code
_entity_poly.pdbx_strand_id
1 'polypeptide(L)'
;MVGGLLKGMGYVFSGLSLITQKGIRPFVVVPLLVNIVIFSAGIWFASTQVGGLMQRLLPDWLSWLEWLLWPLFFLLIFFAVFYTFSIIANLIAAPFNSILAERVEKRLKGLPVPDFQGYQSLPGIVARTFRSEFSKLLYAAKWLILLLLITVIPVINVVAPFAWAVYGAWMLAITYADYPMANHELYFKDELPLLKKHRACALGFGGMLSLMTLIPVVNFLVIPVGVAGGTAFWVDRLSR
;
A
#
# COMPACT_ATOMS: atom_id res chain seq x y z
N MET A 1 -19.18 12.42 -15.50
CA MET A 1 -17.96 11.59 -15.36
C MET A 1 -16.70 12.42 -15.11
N VAL A 2 -16.38 13.40 -15.96
CA VAL A 2 -15.17 14.23 -15.83
C VAL A 2 -15.08 14.94 -14.47
N GLY A 3 -16.16 15.59 -14.00
CA GLY A 3 -16.18 16.24 -12.68
C GLY A 3 -15.94 15.29 -11.50
N GLY A 4 -16.32 14.01 -11.62
CA GLY A 4 -16.01 12.99 -10.63
C GLY A 4 -14.52 12.64 -10.60
N LEU A 5 -13.90 12.48 -11.79
CA LEU A 5 -12.45 12.20 -11.89
C LEU A 5 -11.63 13.34 -11.28
N LEU A 6 -11.90 14.59 -11.68
CA LEU A 6 -11.20 15.76 -11.14
C LEU A 6 -11.36 15.91 -9.63
N LYS A 7 -12.57 15.65 -9.12
CA LYS A 7 -12.82 15.65 -7.68
C LYS A 7 -12.03 14.56 -6.97
N GLY A 8 -11.95 13.36 -7.57
CA GLY A 8 -11.10 12.27 -7.06
C GLY A 8 -9.63 12.65 -6.97
N MET A 9 -9.07 13.24 -8.02
CA MET A 9 -7.70 13.78 -8.00
C MET A 9 -7.51 14.81 -6.89
N GLY A 10 -8.52 15.65 -6.64
CA GLY A 10 -8.51 16.66 -5.58
C GLY A 10 -8.28 16.08 -4.18
N TYR A 11 -8.75 14.86 -3.91
CA TYR A 11 -8.49 14.22 -2.60
C TYR A 11 -7.01 13.88 -2.37
N VAL A 12 -6.23 13.64 -3.42
CA VAL A 12 -4.79 13.44 -3.28
C VAL A 12 -4.11 14.73 -2.84
N PHE A 13 -4.48 15.87 -3.42
CA PHE A 13 -3.97 17.18 -2.99
C PHE A 13 -4.44 17.53 -1.57
N SER A 14 -5.67 17.19 -1.22
CA SER A 14 -6.16 17.31 0.16
C SER A 14 -5.31 16.45 1.11
N GLY A 15 -4.98 15.22 0.71
CA GLY A 15 -4.08 14.33 1.46
C GLY A 15 -2.70 14.94 1.68
N LEU A 16 -2.08 15.49 0.62
CA LEU A 16 -0.81 16.21 0.72
C LEU A 16 -0.86 17.37 1.72
N SER A 17 -1.92 18.16 1.68
CA SER A 17 -2.11 19.27 2.63
C SER A 17 -2.31 18.76 4.06
N LEU A 18 -3.07 17.69 4.26
CA LEU A 18 -3.39 17.13 5.57
C LEU A 18 -2.16 16.55 6.28
N ILE A 19 -1.30 15.82 5.55
CA ILE A 19 -0.10 15.20 6.16
C ILE A 19 0.92 16.21 6.65
N THR A 20 0.86 17.47 6.19
CA THR A 20 1.76 18.54 6.65
C THR A 20 1.26 19.26 7.89
N GLN A 21 0.04 18.99 8.35
CA GLN A 21 -0.57 19.69 9.49
C GLN A 21 -0.01 19.23 10.85
N LYS A 22 0.04 20.15 11.80
CA LYS A 22 0.43 19.85 13.19
C LYS A 22 -0.52 18.79 13.78
N GLY A 23 0.04 17.76 14.45
CA GLY A 23 -0.71 16.64 15.03
C GLY A 23 -0.91 15.44 14.07
N ILE A 24 -0.73 15.63 12.76
CA ILE A 24 -0.77 14.54 11.77
C ILE A 24 0.66 14.12 11.36
N ARG A 25 1.59 15.08 11.24
CA ARG A 25 3.00 14.84 10.84
C ARG A 25 3.68 13.67 11.55
N PRO A 26 3.56 13.47 12.88
CA PRO A 26 4.25 12.36 13.56
C PRO A 26 3.85 11.00 13.00
N PHE A 27 2.59 10.83 12.61
CA PHE A 27 2.07 9.56 12.03
C PHE A 27 2.53 9.30 10.59
N VAL A 28 3.18 10.27 9.99
CA VAL A 28 3.85 10.15 8.68
C VAL A 28 5.35 9.95 8.85
N VAL A 29 5.97 10.78 9.68
CA VAL A 29 7.43 10.81 9.86
C VAL A 29 7.93 9.59 10.63
N VAL A 30 7.23 9.17 11.70
CA VAL A 30 7.67 8.01 12.50
C VAL A 30 7.71 6.71 11.70
N PRO A 31 6.66 6.30 10.96
CA PRO A 31 6.75 5.10 10.11
C PRO A 31 7.84 5.19 9.04
N LEU A 32 8.04 6.37 8.46
CA LEU A 32 9.09 6.60 7.48
C LEU A 32 10.48 6.38 8.09
N LEU A 33 10.74 6.94 9.25
CA LEU A 33 12.01 6.75 9.97
C LEU A 33 12.21 5.28 10.39
N VAL A 34 11.16 4.64 10.90
CA VAL A 34 11.19 3.22 11.26
C VAL A 34 11.55 2.38 10.04
N ASN A 35 10.93 2.64 8.88
CA ASN A 35 11.27 1.95 7.64
C ASN A 35 12.73 2.17 7.23
N ILE A 36 13.23 3.40 7.30
CA ILE A 36 14.64 3.70 7.00
C ILE A 36 15.56 2.89 7.92
N VAL A 37 15.27 2.86 9.22
CA VAL A 37 16.08 2.09 10.19
C VAL A 37 16.03 0.60 9.89
N ILE A 38 14.83 0.05 9.65
CA ILE A 38 14.64 -1.39 9.35
C ILE A 38 15.40 -1.78 8.08
N PHE A 39 15.24 -1.03 6.98
CA PHE A 39 15.93 -1.34 5.73
C PHE A 39 17.45 -1.14 5.84
N SER A 40 17.91 -0.11 6.55
CA SER A 40 19.33 0.10 6.80
C SER A 40 19.94 -1.04 7.63
N ALA A 41 19.24 -1.48 8.68
CA ALA A 41 19.65 -2.63 9.49
C ALA A 41 19.66 -3.93 8.66
N GLY A 42 18.67 -4.12 7.79
CA GLY A 42 18.60 -5.27 6.88
C GLY A 42 19.76 -5.31 5.89
N ILE A 43 20.07 -4.19 5.27
CA ILE A 43 21.21 -4.07 4.34
C ILE A 43 22.54 -4.32 5.08
N TRP A 44 22.70 -3.73 6.26
CA TRP A 44 23.89 -3.95 7.07
C TRP A 44 24.05 -5.43 7.46
N PHE A 45 22.97 -6.06 7.95
CA PHE A 45 22.96 -7.47 8.29
C PHE A 45 23.30 -8.35 7.08
N ALA A 46 22.67 -8.09 5.92
CA ALA A 46 22.96 -8.82 4.70
C ALA A 46 24.42 -8.68 4.29
N SER A 47 24.98 -7.47 4.31
CA SER A 47 26.37 -7.22 3.91
C SER A 47 27.40 -7.95 4.80
N THR A 48 27.07 -8.15 6.08
CA THR A 48 27.96 -8.85 7.02
C THR A 48 27.88 -10.37 6.93
N GLN A 49 26.73 -10.92 6.51
CA GLN A 49 26.51 -12.38 6.52
C GLN A 49 26.77 -13.05 5.15
N VAL A 50 26.69 -12.30 4.05
CA VAL A 50 26.77 -12.89 2.70
C VAL A 50 28.09 -13.64 2.47
N GLY A 51 29.21 -13.06 2.84
CA GLY A 51 30.53 -13.69 2.64
C GLY A 51 30.69 -15.01 3.41
N GLY A 52 30.27 -15.03 4.68
CA GLY A 52 30.37 -16.23 5.53
C GLY A 52 29.38 -17.35 5.13
N LEU A 53 28.21 -16.98 4.65
CA LEU A 53 27.23 -17.96 4.15
C LEU A 53 27.73 -18.63 2.86
N MET A 54 28.31 -17.85 1.97
CA MET A 54 28.81 -18.37 0.71
C MET A 54 29.94 -19.37 0.90
N GLN A 55 30.90 -19.06 1.77
CA GLN A 55 32.00 -19.98 2.12
C GLN A 55 31.50 -21.29 2.77
N ARG A 56 30.37 -21.25 3.47
CA ARG A 56 29.78 -22.45 4.09
C ARG A 56 28.94 -23.29 3.14
N LEU A 57 28.35 -22.68 2.13
CA LEU A 57 27.41 -23.34 1.21
C LEU A 57 28.06 -23.82 -0.08
N LEU A 58 29.22 -23.26 -0.45
CA LEU A 58 29.95 -23.68 -1.65
C LEU A 58 31.00 -24.75 -1.26
N PRO A 59 30.84 -25.98 -1.74
CA PRO A 59 31.88 -26.99 -1.63
C PRO A 59 33.09 -26.63 -2.49
N ASP A 60 34.31 -26.99 -2.07
CA ASP A 60 35.58 -26.65 -2.76
C ASP A 60 35.62 -27.10 -4.22
N TRP A 61 34.93 -28.18 -4.59
CA TRP A 61 34.84 -28.68 -5.95
C TRP A 61 34.02 -27.80 -6.90
N LEU A 62 33.25 -26.87 -6.41
CA LEU A 62 32.43 -25.88 -7.14
C LEU A 62 33.12 -24.51 -7.26
N SER A 63 34.31 -24.35 -6.72
CA SER A 63 35.06 -23.07 -6.71
C SER A 63 35.24 -22.46 -8.11
N TRP A 64 35.38 -23.29 -9.17
CA TRP A 64 35.46 -22.84 -10.55
C TRP A 64 34.18 -22.13 -11.06
N LEU A 65 33.04 -22.37 -10.42
CA LEU A 65 31.74 -21.77 -10.76
C LEU A 65 31.43 -20.53 -9.89
N GLU A 66 32.32 -20.18 -8.97
CA GLU A 66 32.11 -19.12 -7.97
C GLU A 66 31.74 -17.77 -8.62
N TRP A 67 32.38 -17.43 -9.73
CA TRP A 67 32.14 -16.20 -10.48
C TRP A 67 30.69 -16.08 -11.00
N LEU A 68 30.02 -17.19 -11.31
CA LEU A 68 28.62 -17.25 -11.75
C LEU A 68 27.65 -17.35 -10.56
N LEU A 69 28.02 -18.11 -9.53
CA LEU A 69 27.20 -18.33 -8.36
C LEU A 69 27.13 -17.11 -7.44
N TRP A 70 28.18 -16.29 -7.41
CA TRP A 70 28.22 -15.07 -6.58
C TRP A 70 27.08 -14.09 -6.90
N PRO A 71 26.87 -13.64 -8.12
CA PRO A 71 25.76 -12.75 -8.46
C PRO A 71 24.38 -13.39 -8.18
N LEU A 72 24.22 -14.69 -8.47
CA LEU A 72 22.97 -15.39 -8.22
C LEU A 72 22.66 -15.51 -6.73
N PHE A 73 23.66 -15.84 -5.93
CA PHE A 73 23.54 -15.96 -4.48
C PHE A 73 23.25 -14.60 -3.83
N PHE A 74 23.98 -13.55 -4.26
CA PHE A 74 23.71 -12.19 -3.83
C PHE A 74 22.27 -11.76 -4.15
N LEU A 75 21.79 -12.04 -5.35
CA LEU A 75 20.43 -11.72 -5.78
C LEU A 75 19.39 -12.46 -4.93
N LEU A 76 19.60 -13.74 -4.65
CA LEU A 76 18.70 -14.55 -3.82
C LEU A 76 18.64 -14.02 -2.39
N ILE A 77 19.79 -13.73 -1.77
CA ILE A 77 19.83 -13.15 -0.42
C ILE A 77 19.22 -11.75 -0.42
N PHE A 78 19.54 -10.92 -1.42
CA PHE A 78 18.95 -9.60 -1.57
C PHE A 78 17.41 -9.68 -1.57
N PHE A 79 16.83 -10.55 -2.39
CA PHE A 79 15.38 -10.74 -2.41
C PHE A 79 14.84 -11.30 -1.10
N ALA A 80 15.50 -12.29 -0.50
CA ALA A 80 15.07 -12.85 0.77
C ALA A 80 15.02 -11.79 1.88
N VAL A 81 16.08 -11.00 2.01
CA VAL A 81 16.17 -9.89 2.95
C VAL A 81 15.13 -8.82 2.62
N PHE A 82 15.08 -8.37 1.36
CA PHE A 82 14.14 -7.35 0.92
C PHE A 82 12.69 -7.73 1.24
N TYR A 83 12.25 -8.92 0.88
CA TYR A 83 10.88 -9.38 1.16
C TYR A 83 10.60 -9.54 2.64
N THR A 84 11.54 -10.12 3.40
CA THR A 84 11.38 -10.29 4.85
C THR A 84 11.23 -8.95 5.56
N PHE A 85 12.13 -8.01 5.28
CA PHE A 85 12.08 -6.68 5.90
C PHE A 85 10.88 -5.86 5.40
N SER A 86 10.46 -6.02 4.14
CA SER A 86 9.22 -5.40 3.64
C SER A 86 7.98 -5.88 4.37
N ILE A 87 7.88 -7.18 4.67
CA ILE A 87 6.76 -7.73 5.44
C ILE A 87 6.74 -7.12 6.85
N ILE A 88 7.90 -7.10 7.53
CA ILE A 88 8.04 -6.51 8.87
C ILE A 88 7.67 -5.02 8.86
N ALA A 89 8.18 -4.27 7.89
CA ALA A 89 7.91 -2.85 7.74
C ALA A 89 6.42 -2.57 7.53
N ASN A 90 5.74 -3.35 6.68
CA ASN A 90 4.30 -3.24 6.44
C ASN A 90 3.49 -3.59 7.69
N LEU A 91 3.88 -4.62 8.44
CA LEU A 91 3.22 -5.01 9.68
C LEU A 91 3.29 -3.89 10.74
N ILE A 92 4.44 -3.21 10.82
CA ILE A 92 4.63 -2.07 11.72
C ILE A 92 3.86 -0.85 11.21
N ALA A 93 3.86 -0.59 9.90
CA ALA A 93 3.18 0.57 9.32
C ALA A 93 1.65 0.47 9.39
N ALA A 94 1.06 -0.71 9.35
CA ALA A 94 -0.38 -0.91 9.33
C ALA A 94 -1.14 -0.19 10.47
N PRO A 95 -0.77 -0.34 11.77
CA PRO A 95 -1.44 0.38 12.84
C PRO A 95 -1.28 1.91 12.74
N PHE A 96 -0.12 2.40 12.24
CA PHE A 96 0.07 3.83 12.04
C PHE A 96 -0.84 4.40 10.97
N ASN A 97 -1.10 3.65 9.90
CA ASN A 97 -2.00 4.07 8.84
C ASN A 97 -3.47 4.14 9.33
N SER A 98 -3.90 3.18 10.14
CA SER A 98 -5.22 3.20 10.78
C SER A 98 -5.38 4.42 11.72
N ILE A 99 -4.39 4.70 12.56
CA ILE A 99 -4.38 5.86 13.45
C ILE A 99 -4.35 7.15 12.62
N LEU A 100 -3.57 7.19 11.55
CA LEU A 100 -3.52 8.34 10.64
C LEU A 100 -4.91 8.63 10.06
N ALA A 101 -5.61 7.60 9.56
CA ALA A 101 -6.96 7.74 9.04
C ALA A 101 -7.92 8.29 10.11
N GLU A 102 -7.89 7.75 11.32
CA GLU A 102 -8.72 8.21 12.43
C GLU A 102 -8.45 9.68 12.77
N ARG A 103 -7.19 10.10 12.86
CA ARG A 103 -6.82 11.47 13.18
C ARG A 103 -7.22 12.45 12.09
N VAL A 104 -7.05 12.06 10.81
CA VAL A 104 -7.49 12.86 9.68
C VAL A 104 -9.01 13.02 9.69
N GLU A 105 -9.76 11.93 9.93
CA GLU A 105 -11.21 11.97 10.00
C GLU A 105 -11.72 12.91 11.10
N LYS A 106 -11.17 12.81 12.32
CA LYS A 106 -11.52 13.69 13.43
C LYS A 106 -11.21 15.15 13.12
N ARG A 107 -10.05 15.39 12.48
CA ARG A 107 -9.68 16.74 12.04
C ARG A 107 -10.68 17.32 11.04
N LEU A 108 -11.11 16.53 10.07
CA LEU A 108 -12.07 16.94 9.04
C LEU A 108 -13.48 17.17 9.61
N LYS A 109 -13.88 16.38 10.62
CA LYS A 109 -15.17 16.51 11.30
C LYS A 109 -15.18 17.54 12.44
N GLY A 110 -14.03 18.18 12.75
CA GLY A 110 -13.92 19.13 13.85
C GLY A 110 -14.09 18.50 15.24
N LEU A 111 -13.90 17.19 15.35
CA LEU A 111 -14.04 16.46 16.61
C LEU A 111 -12.71 16.43 17.38
N PRO A 112 -12.75 16.38 18.74
CA PRO A 112 -11.55 16.18 19.53
C PRO A 112 -10.90 14.85 19.13
N VAL A 113 -9.59 14.85 18.98
CA VAL A 113 -8.81 13.64 18.68
C VAL A 113 -8.59 12.91 19.99
N PRO A 114 -9.24 11.77 20.28
CA PRO A 114 -8.99 10.99 21.49
C PRO A 114 -7.58 10.43 21.50
N ASP A 115 -7.07 10.19 22.71
CA ASP A 115 -5.89 9.38 22.88
C ASP A 115 -6.14 7.96 22.38
N PHE A 116 -5.07 7.34 21.87
CA PHE A 116 -5.10 5.97 21.37
C PHE A 116 -5.63 5.02 22.45
N GLN A 117 -6.85 4.56 22.30
CA GLN A 117 -7.39 3.46 23.09
C GLN A 117 -7.12 2.18 22.31
N GLY A 118 -6.23 1.34 22.84
CA GLY A 118 -5.84 0.08 22.21
C GLY A 118 -7.05 -0.83 21.94
N TYR A 119 -6.94 -1.65 20.90
CA TYR A 119 -7.98 -2.58 20.45
C TYR A 119 -8.45 -3.52 21.57
N GLN A 120 -9.69 -3.38 22.03
CA GLN A 120 -10.23 -4.15 23.15
C GLN A 120 -10.77 -5.55 22.79
N SER A 121 -10.85 -5.93 21.51
CA SER A 121 -11.37 -7.26 21.11
C SER A 121 -10.63 -7.86 19.90
N LEU A 122 -9.41 -8.33 20.13
CA LEU A 122 -8.50 -8.80 19.07
C LEU A 122 -8.99 -10.02 18.24
N PRO A 123 -9.56 -11.12 18.81
CA PRO A 123 -9.80 -12.32 18.00
C PRO A 123 -10.86 -12.16 16.91
N GLY A 124 -11.96 -11.48 17.20
CA GLY A 124 -13.05 -11.28 16.23
C GLY A 124 -12.69 -10.30 15.12
N ILE A 125 -11.93 -9.26 15.45
CA ILE A 125 -11.44 -8.27 14.49
C ILE A 125 -10.43 -8.92 13.55
N VAL A 126 -9.48 -9.70 14.06
CA VAL A 126 -8.48 -10.42 13.26
C VAL A 126 -9.13 -11.33 12.23
N ALA A 127 -10.12 -12.14 12.64
CA ALA A 127 -10.80 -13.06 11.72
C ALA A 127 -11.57 -12.32 10.62
N ARG A 128 -12.25 -11.20 10.95
CA ARG A 128 -12.99 -10.38 9.96
C ARG A 128 -12.03 -9.67 9.01
N THR A 129 -10.96 -9.10 9.52
CA THR A 129 -9.91 -8.47 8.72
C THR A 129 -9.30 -9.47 7.75
N PHE A 130 -8.92 -10.67 8.24
CA PHE A 130 -8.35 -11.70 7.39
C PHE A 130 -9.30 -12.13 6.26
N ARG A 131 -10.59 -12.30 6.58
CA ARG A 131 -11.61 -12.61 5.57
C ARG A 131 -11.79 -11.48 4.56
N SER A 132 -11.71 -10.22 5.00
CA SER A 132 -11.76 -9.04 4.13
C SER A 132 -10.58 -9.02 3.18
N GLU A 133 -9.35 -9.16 3.70
CA GLU A 133 -8.13 -9.18 2.91
C GLU A 133 -8.14 -10.32 1.88
N PHE A 134 -8.56 -11.52 2.29
CA PHE A 134 -8.70 -12.65 1.38
C PHE A 134 -9.72 -12.37 0.25
N SER A 135 -10.83 -11.72 0.58
CA SER A 135 -11.83 -11.33 -0.42
C SER A 135 -11.31 -10.29 -1.40
N LYS A 136 -10.49 -9.32 -0.94
CA LYS A 136 -9.77 -8.36 -1.81
C LYS A 136 -8.79 -9.08 -2.74
N LEU A 137 -8.02 -10.03 -2.20
CA LEU A 137 -7.08 -10.81 -3.00
C LEU A 137 -7.79 -11.61 -4.10
N LEU A 138 -8.90 -12.27 -3.79
CA LEU A 138 -9.69 -13.00 -4.78
C LEU A 138 -10.26 -12.05 -5.86
N TYR A 139 -10.75 -10.88 -5.45
CA TYR A 139 -11.22 -9.87 -6.37
C TYR A 139 -10.10 -9.36 -7.29
N ALA A 140 -8.93 -9.05 -6.71
CA ALA A 140 -7.75 -8.64 -7.45
C ALA A 140 -7.28 -9.72 -8.43
N ALA A 141 -7.19 -10.98 -7.97
CA ALA A 141 -6.76 -12.10 -8.78
C ALA A 141 -7.68 -12.36 -9.99
N LYS A 142 -9.00 -12.24 -9.79
CA LYS A 142 -9.96 -12.36 -10.88
C LYS A 142 -9.70 -11.38 -12.02
N TRP A 143 -9.50 -10.12 -11.68
CA TRP A 143 -9.22 -9.08 -12.66
C TRP A 143 -7.80 -9.18 -13.24
N LEU A 144 -6.82 -9.63 -12.44
CA LEU A 144 -5.46 -9.89 -12.87
C LEU A 144 -5.43 -10.96 -13.96
N ILE A 145 -6.16 -12.06 -13.78
CA ILE A 145 -6.25 -13.13 -14.80
C ILE A 145 -6.82 -12.58 -16.11
N LEU A 146 -7.89 -11.78 -16.04
CA LEU A 146 -8.46 -11.15 -17.22
C LEU A 146 -7.46 -10.22 -17.93
N LEU A 147 -6.71 -9.43 -17.18
CA LEU A 147 -5.69 -8.54 -17.73
C LEU A 147 -4.54 -9.29 -18.37
N LEU A 148 -4.10 -10.38 -17.77
CA LEU A 148 -3.08 -11.27 -18.36
C LEU A 148 -3.57 -11.86 -19.69
N LEU A 149 -4.81 -12.30 -19.77
CA LEU A 149 -5.40 -12.78 -21.02
C LEU A 149 -5.42 -11.68 -22.09
N ILE A 150 -5.86 -10.47 -21.75
CA ILE A 150 -5.84 -9.31 -22.67
C ILE A 150 -4.39 -9.02 -23.14
N THR A 151 -3.41 -9.16 -22.27
CA THR A 151 -2.00 -8.86 -22.57
C THR A 151 -1.41 -9.89 -23.54
N VAL A 152 -1.82 -11.17 -23.45
CA VAL A 152 -1.27 -12.27 -24.27
C VAL A 152 -1.93 -12.36 -25.64
N ILE A 153 -3.21 -11.97 -25.77
CA ILE A 153 -3.93 -12.08 -27.04
C ILE A 153 -3.46 -11.02 -28.03
N PRO A 154 -2.89 -11.43 -29.21
CA PRO A 154 -2.49 -10.49 -30.25
C PRO A 154 -3.66 -9.59 -30.69
N VAL A 155 -3.39 -8.38 -31.13
CA VAL A 155 -4.37 -7.35 -31.54
C VAL A 155 -5.08 -6.71 -30.33
N ILE A 156 -5.58 -7.50 -29.37
CA ILE A 156 -6.25 -6.98 -28.16
C ILE A 156 -5.24 -6.40 -27.19
N ASN A 157 -3.99 -6.86 -27.20
CA ASN A 157 -2.92 -6.39 -26.31
C ASN A 157 -2.62 -4.88 -26.43
N VAL A 158 -3.00 -4.23 -27.54
CA VAL A 158 -2.89 -2.76 -27.68
C VAL A 158 -3.68 -2.01 -26.61
N VAL A 159 -4.75 -2.61 -26.08
CA VAL A 159 -5.57 -2.02 -25.00
C VAL A 159 -4.99 -2.34 -23.61
N ALA A 160 -4.08 -3.31 -23.51
CA ALA A 160 -3.55 -3.78 -22.24
C ALA A 160 -2.96 -2.67 -21.35
N PRO A 161 -2.11 -1.72 -21.82
CA PRO A 161 -1.57 -0.66 -20.98
C PRO A 161 -2.65 0.19 -20.32
N PHE A 162 -3.71 0.52 -21.04
CA PHE A 162 -4.84 1.29 -20.52
C PHE A 162 -5.64 0.48 -19.49
N ALA A 163 -5.86 -0.80 -19.76
CA ALA A 163 -6.57 -1.68 -18.83
C ALA A 163 -5.77 -1.86 -17.54
N TRP A 164 -4.45 -2.02 -17.61
CA TRP A 164 -3.57 -2.07 -16.43
C TRP A 164 -3.59 -0.74 -15.65
N ALA A 165 -3.57 0.40 -16.32
CA ALA A 165 -3.65 1.71 -15.66
C ALA A 165 -4.98 1.88 -14.90
N VAL A 166 -6.11 1.51 -15.51
CA VAL A 166 -7.43 1.57 -14.86
C VAL A 166 -7.51 0.60 -13.69
N TYR A 167 -6.99 -0.62 -13.84
CA TYR A 167 -6.94 -1.61 -12.77
C TYR A 167 -6.08 -1.13 -11.60
N GLY A 168 -4.88 -0.64 -11.86
CA GLY A 168 -3.99 -0.09 -10.84
C GLY A 168 -4.62 1.08 -10.08
N ALA A 169 -5.23 2.02 -10.81
CA ALA A 169 -5.97 3.13 -10.22
C ALA A 169 -7.13 2.64 -9.33
N TRP A 170 -7.90 1.66 -9.80
CA TRP A 170 -9.01 1.09 -9.04
C TRP A 170 -8.54 0.39 -7.77
N MET A 171 -7.47 -0.42 -7.87
CA MET A 171 -6.91 -1.13 -6.71
C MET A 171 -6.31 -0.18 -5.68
N LEU A 172 -5.63 0.88 -6.10
CA LEU A 172 -5.14 1.90 -5.16
C LEU A 172 -6.29 2.64 -4.45
N ALA A 173 -7.37 2.93 -5.16
CA ALA A 173 -8.54 3.53 -4.54
C ALA A 173 -9.16 2.61 -3.46
N ILE A 174 -9.28 1.32 -3.73
CA ILE A 174 -9.73 0.31 -2.74
C ILE A 174 -8.77 0.30 -1.55
N THR A 175 -7.47 0.16 -1.79
CA THR A 175 -6.45 0.03 -0.75
C THR A 175 -6.46 1.20 0.23
N TYR A 176 -6.56 2.43 -0.27
CA TYR A 176 -6.46 3.60 0.60
C TYR A 176 -7.80 4.07 1.16
N ALA A 177 -8.93 3.74 0.53
CA ALA A 177 -10.25 3.97 1.12
C ALA A 177 -10.59 2.95 2.22
N ASP A 178 -9.96 1.79 2.22
CA ASP A 178 -10.12 0.75 3.24
C ASP A 178 -9.76 1.23 4.66
N TYR A 179 -8.70 2.01 4.82
CA TYR A 179 -8.25 2.43 6.16
C TYR A 179 -9.34 3.16 6.97
N PRO A 180 -9.97 4.23 6.47
CA PRO A 180 -11.08 4.86 7.20
C PRO A 180 -12.30 3.97 7.32
N MET A 181 -12.61 3.13 6.34
CA MET A 181 -13.77 2.23 6.39
C MET A 181 -13.56 1.11 7.41
N ALA A 182 -12.35 0.53 7.49
CA ALA A 182 -12.02 -0.48 8.48
C ALA A 182 -12.12 0.05 9.92
N ASN A 183 -11.78 1.34 10.15
CA ASN A 183 -11.99 2.00 11.44
C ASN A 183 -13.48 2.09 11.85
N HIS A 184 -14.40 1.96 10.88
CA HIS A 184 -15.86 1.90 11.07
C HIS A 184 -16.41 0.47 10.93
N GLU A 185 -15.57 -0.56 11.03
CA GLU A 185 -15.94 -1.98 10.88
C GLU A 185 -16.60 -2.32 9.54
N LEU A 186 -16.40 -1.48 8.52
CA LEU A 186 -16.80 -1.79 7.15
C LEU A 186 -15.69 -2.59 6.48
N TYR A 187 -16.06 -3.71 5.91
CA TYR A 187 -15.13 -4.65 5.27
C TYR A 187 -15.36 -4.68 3.76
N PHE A 188 -14.49 -5.35 3.01
CA PHE A 188 -14.47 -5.34 1.55
C PHE A 188 -15.85 -5.53 0.89
N LYS A 189 -16.74 -6.33 1.50
CA LYS A 189 -18.10 -6.54 0.97
C LYS A 189 -18.94 -5.26 1.00
N ASP A 190 -18.71 -4.41 2.00
CA ASP A 190 -19.44 -3.16 2.21
C ASP A 190 -18.76 -2.01 1.47
N GLU A 191 -17.43 -2.04 1.38
CA GLU A 191 -16.62 -1.04 0.69
C GLU A 191 -16.86 -1.02 -0.82
N LEU A 192 -16.84 -2.20 -1.44
CA LEU A 192 -16.88 -2.32 -2.90
C LEU A 192 -18.14 -1.70 -3.52
N PRO A 193 -19.36 -1.88 -2.96
CA PRO A 193 -20.56 -1.17 -3.43
C PRO A 193 -20.47 0.35 -3.30
N LEU A 194 -19.92 0.87 -2.19
CA LEU A 194 -19.74 2.29 -1.96
C LEU A 194 -18.79 2.93 -2.98
N LEU A 195 -17.66 2.29 -3.22
CA LEU A 195 -16.69 2.74 -4.23
C LEU A 195 -17.28 2.66 -5.64
N LYS A 196 -18.02 1.61 -5.96
CA LYS A 196 -18.71 1.48 -7.26
C LYS A 196 -19.75 2.57 -7.51
N LYS A 197 -20.47 3.01 -6.47
CA LYS A 197 -21.39 4.14 -6.54
C LYS A 197 -20.67 5.44 -6.92
N HIS A 198 -19.40 5.58 -6.48
CA HIS A 198 -18.55 6.75 -6.73
C HIS A 198 -17.35 6.45 -7.64
N ARG A 199 -17.50 5.48 -8.56
CA ARG A 199 -16.41 4.93 -9.41
C ARG A 199 -15.53 5.98 -10.11
N ALA A 200 -16.14 7.05 -10.63
CA ALA A 200 -15.36 8.10 -11.30
C ALA A 200 -14.43 8.84 -10.31
N CYS A 201 -14.93 9.11 -9.09
CA CYS A 201 -14.11 9.69 -8.02
C CYS A 201 -13.00 8.74 -7.59
N ALA A 202 -13.34 7.47 -7.36
CA ALA A 202 -12.38 6.44 -6.98
C ALA A 202 -11.26 6.27 -8.02
N LEU A 203 -11.62 6.21 -9.32
CA LEU A 203 -10.64 6.15 -10.40
C LEU A 203 -9.77 7.41 -10.50
N GLY A 204 -10.35 8.60 -10.31
CA GLY A 204 -9.57 9.84 -10.28
C GLY A 204 -8.59 9.88 -9.12
N PHE A 205 -9.03 9.47 -7.93
CA PHE A 205 -8.19 9.38 -6.73
C PHE A 205 -7.05 8.38 -6.91
N GLY A 206 -7.37 7.12 -7.25
CA GLY A 206 -6.34 6.10 -7.43
C GLY A 206 -5.45 6.36 -8.65
N GLY A 207 -5.98 6.95 -9.73
CA GLY A 207 -5.19 7.33 -10.90
C GLY A 207 -4.14 8.39 -10.57
N MET A 208 -4.50 9.40 -9.78
CA MET A 208 -3.53 10.40 -9.33
C MET A 208 -2.48 9.80 -8.39
N LEU A 209 -2.86 8.87 -7.50
CA LEU A 209 -1.90 8.12 -6.68
C LEU A 209 -0.98 7.26 -7.56
N SER A 210 -1.49 6.60 -8.61
CA SER A 210 -0.66 5.85 -9.56
C SER A 210 0.40 6.74 -10.21
N LEU A 211 0.04 7.96 -10.60
CA LEU A 211 1.01 8.92 -11.15
C LEU A 211 2.08 9.31 -10.12
N MET A 212 1.71 9.46 -8.85
CA MET A 212 2.69 9.74 -7.78
C MET A 212 3.69 8.59 -7.59
N THR A 213 3.28 7.33 -7.79
CA THR A 213 4.20 6.18 -7.67
C THR A 213 5.29 6.17 -8.71
N LEU A 214 5.10 6.82 -9.86
CA LEU A 214 6.10 6.89 -10.93
C LEU A 214 7.29 7.80 -10.58
N ILE A 215 7.14 8.68 -9.60
CA ILE A 215 8.20 9.61 -9.18
C ILE A 215 8.86 9.04 -7.92
N PRO A 216 10.12 8.56 -7.97
CA PRO A 216 10.74 7.80 -6.89
C PRO A 216 10.70 8.50 -5.52
N VAL A 217 11.00 9.80 -5.46
CA VAL A 217 10.98 10.57 -4.21
C VAL A 217 9.54 10.75 -3.69
N VAL A 218 8.59 11.00 -4.60
CA VAL A 218 7.17 11.20 -4.24
C VAL A 218 6.53 9.88 -3.82
N ASN A 219 7.01 8.75 -4.32
CA ASN A 219 6.53 7.42 -3.98
C ASN A 219 6.58 7.14 -2.47
N PHE A 220 7.57 7.67 -1.75
CA PHE A 220 7.64 7.55 -0.28
C PHE A 220 6.45 8.21 0.43
N LEU A 221 5.80 9.18 -0.20
CA LEU A 221 4.64 9.88 0.35
C LEU A 221 3.31 9.28 -0.10
N VAL A 222 3.30 8.33 -1.04
CA VAL A 222 2.05 7.76 -1.58
C VAL A 222 1.20 7.12 -0.49
N ILE A 223 1.80 6.39 0.44
CA ILE A 223 1.07 5.73 1.53
C ILE A 223 0.39 6.78 2.43
N PRO A 224 1.10 7.70 3.08
CA PRO A 224 0.45 8.66 3.98
C PRO A 224 -0.51 9.62 3.24
N VAL A 225 -0.18 10.02 2.02
CA VAL A 225 -1.07 10.85 1.19
C VAL A 225 -2.32 10.07 0.79
N GLY A 226 -2.16 8.80 0.42
CA GLY A 226 -3.25 7.91 0.07
C GLY A 226 -4.21 7.69 1.25
N VAL A 227 -3.69 7.40 2.44
CA VAL A 227 -4.48 7.25 3.66
C VAL A 227 -5.23 8.55 4.00
N ALA A 228 -4.55 9.69 4.02
CA ALA A 228 -5.17 10.97 4.34
C ALA A 228 -6.18 11.41 3.28
N GLY A 229 -5.86 11.23 1.99
CA GLY A 229 -6.75 11.54 0.86
C GLY A 229 -7.93 10.59 0.79
N GLY A 230 -7.73 9.28 1.03
CA GLY A 230 -8.78 8.27 1.13
C GLY A 230 -9.75 8.56 2.27
N THR A 231 -9.22 9.04 3.41
CA THR A 231 -10.05 9.51 4.53
C THR A 231 -10.86 10.76 4.18
N ALA A 232 -10.27 11.71 3.44
CA ALA A 232 -11.03 12.88 2.95
C ALA A 232 -12.13 12.45 1.97
N PHE A 233 -11.87 11.48 1.11
CA PHE A 233 -12.87 10.89 0.21
C PHE A 233 -14.00 10.18 0.97
N TRP A 234 -13.64 9.43 2.02
CA TRP A 234 -14.59 8.80 2.92
C TRP A 234 -15.54 9.81 3.56
N VAL A 235 -14.99 10.82 4.23
CA VAL A 235 -15.77 11.84 4.95
C VAL A 235 -16.68 12.63 4.03
N ASP A 236 -16.24 12.97 2.81
CA ASP A 236 -17.01 13.82 1.88
C ASP A 236 -18.08 13.03 1.10
N ARG A 237 -17.83 11.75 0.78
CA ARG A 237 -18.67 11.03 -0.18
C ARG A 237 -19.14 9.65 0.23
N LEU A 238 -18.30 8.87 0.90
CA LEU A 238 -18.58 7.45 1.11
C LEU A 238 -19.35 7.21 2.41
N SER A 239 -19.21 8.09 3.41
CA SER A 239 -19.91 8.02 4.69
C SER A 239 -21.30 8.63 4.70
N ARG A 240 -21.79 9.12 3.55
CA ARG A 240 -23.11 9.74 3.37
C ARG A 240 -24.13 8.79 2.79
#